data_b0339f5a7be28f30e6a4b6664b8edf95
#
_entry.id   b0339f5a7be28f30e6a4b6664b8edf95
#
_cell.length_a   1.000
_cell.length_b   1.000
_cell.length_c   1.000
_cell.angle_alpha   90.00
_cell.angle_beta   90.00
_cell.angle_gamma   90.00
#
_symmetry.space_group_name_H-M   'P 1'
#
loop_
_entity.id
_entity.type
_entity.pdbx_description
1 polymer ?
#
loop_
_entity_poly.entity_id
_entity_poly.type
_entity_poly.pdbx_seq_one_letter_code
_entity_poly.pdbx_strand_id
1 'polypeptide(L)'
;MELTSEIKGRVLEAIKTDRTNYPSDNKHAVALGISASVYNNLKKGVTDKQVSDANWICIARRLGVKLKDEMEWKAAETPTFAFITEQLERCQRSGLSAILCDIPNIGKTFTARAYVKNHKNAIYVDCSQVKSKLRLIRHIAKEFGVDSNGRYHTVYENLVFYLRTIENPLIILDEAGDLQYEAFLELKALWNATERCCAWYMMGADGLKEKIDRAIEGKKVGYTEMLSRYGDTFSKVTPDDGKERAKFLKAQAAIVAKVNAPTGTDIMQLVN
;
A
#
# COMPACT_ATOMS: atom_id res chain seq x y z
N MET A 1 19.49 17.65 6.28
CA MET A 1 18.93 17.70 4.90
C MET A 1 18.51 19.14 4.70
N GLU A 2 19.22 19.87 3.87
CA GLU A 2 18.82 21.24 3.52
C GLU A 2 17.67 21.15 2.50
N LEU A 3 16.60 21.87 2.81
CA LEU A 3 15.45 21.97 1.89
C LEU A 3 15.78 22.96 0.79
N THR A 4 15.73 22.51 -0.46
CA THR A 4 15.97 23.37 -1.63
C THR A 4 14.90 24.46 -1.74
N SER A 5 15.22 25.57 -2.42
CA SER A 5 14.28 26.66 -2.67
C SER A 5 13.04 26.18 -3.45
N GLU A 6 13.20 25.17 -4.29
CA GLU A 6 12.10 24.56 -5.05
C GLU A 6 11.11 23.83 -4.13
N ILE A 7 11.61 23.05 -3.17
CA ILE A 7 10.77 22.36 -2.18
C ILE A 7 10.00 23.37 -1.32
N LYS A 8 10.71 24.43 -0.86
CA LYS A 8 10.06 25.52 -0.10
C LYS A 8 8.98 26.21 -0.94
N GLY A 9 9.23 26.41 -2.23
CA GLY A 9 8.25 26.94 -3.19
C GLY A 9 6.97 26.08 -3.28
N ARG A 10 7.11 24.76 -3.43
CA ARG A 10 5.98 23.83 -3.44
C ARG A 10 5.16 23.88 -2.13
N VAL A 11 5.83 23.97 -1.00
CA VAL A 11 5.14 24.10 0.30
C VAL A 11 4.40 25.44 0.38
N LEU A 12 4.97 26.52 -0.12
CA LEU A 12 4.31 27.84 -0.16
C LEU A 12 3.03 27.82 -1.01
N GLU A 13 3.06 27.19 -2.17
CA GLU A 13 1.87 27.05 -3.02
C GLU A 13 0.78 26.22 -2.31
N ALA A 14 1.17 25.14 -1.62
CA ALA A 14 0.25 24.36 -0.82
C ALA A 14 -0.35 25.18 0.33
N ILE A 15 0.45 26.04 1.01
CA ILE A 15 -0.06 26.97 2.04
C ILE A 15 -1.09 27.94 1.44
N LYS A 16 -0.84 28.49 0.26
CA LYS A 16 -1.79 29.38 -0.41
C LYS A 16 -3.10 28.68 -0.73
N THR A 17 -3.03 27.47 -1.27
CA THR A 17 -4.21 26.66 -1.59
C THR A 17 -5.01 26.30 -0.34
N ASP A 18 -4.34 25.83 0.72
CA ASP A 18 -4.98 25.42 1.97
C ASP A 18 -5.59 26.59 2.75
N ARG A 19 -5.16 27.83 2.47
CA ARG A 19 -5.67 29.04 3.13
C ARG A 19 -7.19 29.18 3.01
N THR A 20 -7.76 28.72 1.93
CA THR A 20 -9.21 28.79 1.67
C THR A 20 -10.04 27.98 2.67
N ASN A 21 -9.43 27.00 3.34
CA ASN A 21 -10.07 26.15 4.33
C ASN A 21 -10.17 26.81 5.72
N TYR A 22 -9.65 28.03 5.89
CA TYR A 22 -9.61 28.71 7.19
C TYR A 22 -10.29 30.10 7.13
N PRO A 23 -10.97 30.52 8.22
CA PRO A 23 -11.69 31.80 8.25
C PRO A 23 -10.77 33.04 8.28
N SER A 24 -9.51 32.89 8.73
CA SER A 24 -8.54 33.99 8.78
C SER A 24 -7.09 33.51 8.67
N ASP A 25 -6.19 34.41 8.30
CA ASP A 25 -4.75 34.15 8.23
C ASP A 25 -4.18 33.73 9.60
N ASN A 26 -4.67 34.35 10.68
CA ASN A 26 -4.23 33.99 12.03
C ASN A 26 -4.64 32.55 12.40
N LYS A 27 -5.85 32.13 12.05
CA LYS A 27 -6.32 30.76 12.30
C LYS A 27 -5.50 29.76 11.48
N HIS A 28 -5.19 30.09 10.24
CA HIS A 28 -4.34 29.26 9.40
C HIS A 28 -2.90 29.20 9.91
N ALA A 29 -2.30 30.33 10.33
CA ALA A 29 -0.96 30.37 10.92
C ALA A 29 -0.86 29.45 12.16
N VAL A 30 -1.83 29.55 13.08
CA VAL A 30 -1.93 28.68 14.26
C VAL A 30 -2.04 27.22 13.85
N ALA A 31 -2.87 26.94 12.85
CA ALA A 31 -3.02 25.60 12.32
C ALA A 31 -1.72 25.04 11.75
N LEU A 32 -0.89 25.84 11.09
CA LEU A 32 0.43 25.45 10.57
C LEU A 32 1.52 25.41 11.66
N GLY A 33 1.24 25.85 12.88
CA GLY A 33 2.19 25.89 13.97
C GLY A 33 3.24 27.00 13.86
N ILE A 34 2.91 28.12 13.18
CA ILE A 34 3.80 29.29 12.99
C ILE A 34 3.14 30.57 13.49
N SER A 35 3.96 31.58 13.79
CA SER A 35 3.46 32.88 14.21
C SER A 35 2.81 33.68 13.06
N ALA A 36 1.91 34.59 13.38
CA ALA A 36 1.29 35.46 12.38
C ALA A 36 2.31 36.31 11.59
N SER A 37 3.41 36.72 12.25
CA SER A 37 4.51 37.45 11.62
C SER A 37 5.21 36.60 10.55
N VAL A 38 5.58 35.36 10.91
CA VAL A 38 6.19 34.39 9.98
C VAL A 38 5.23 34.09 8.82
N TYR A 39 3.97 33.87 9.11
CA TYR A 39 2.93 33.61 8.10
C TYR A 39 2.85 34.76 7.07
N ASN A 40 2.85 36.01 7.54
CA ASN A 40 2.81 37.18 6.68
C ASN A 40 4.05 37.29 5.77
N ASN A 41 5.25 36.94 6.29
CA ASN A 41 6.47 36.91 5.52
C ASN A 41 6.41 35.81 4.43
N LEU A 42 5.92 34.61 4.78
CA LEU A 42 5.72 33.52 3.82
C LEU A 42 4.72 33.92 2.72
N LYS A 43 3.65 34.61 3.03
CA LYS A 43 2.71 35.15 2.02
C LYS A 43 3.38 36.10 1.03
N LYS A 44 4.36 36.89 1.47
CA LYS A 44 5.17 37.78 0.65
C LYS A 44 6.26 37.05 -0.14
N GLY A 45 6.39 35.74 0.01
CA GLY A 45 7.41 34.93 -0.66
C GLY A 45 8.79 34.94 0.04
N VAL A 46 8.89 35.53 1.23
CA VAL A 46 10.13 35.52 2.01
C VAL A 46 10.26 34.19 2.72
N THR A 47 11.19 33.35 2.28
CA THR A 47 11.40 31.99 2.84
C THR A 47 12.68 31.87 3.66
N ASP A 48 13.65 32.75 3.40
CA ASP A 48 14.96 32.65 4.04
C ASP A 48 14.90 32.94 5.52
N LYS A 49 15.45 32.04 6.33
CA LYS A 49 15.51 32.12 7.80
C LYS A 49 14.19 32.38 8.53
N GLN A 50 13.03 32.25 7.87
CA GLN A 50 11.72 32.48 8.51
C GLN A 50 11.24 31.26 9.29
N VAL A 51 11.54 30.07 8.80
CA VAL A 51 11.08 28.80 9.37
C VAL A 51 12.26 27.83 9.36
N SER A 52 12.43 27.08 10.44
CA SER A 52 13.45 26.01 10.49
C SER A 52 13.09 24.88 9.53
N ASP A 53 14.09 24.14 9.06
CA ASP A 53 13.85 22.99 8.18
C ASP A 53 12.94 21.95 8.80
N ALA A 54 13.02 21.72 10.11
CA ALA A 54 12.11 20.84 10.85
C ALA A 54 10.65 21.32 10.76
N ASN A 55 10.40 22.61 10.89
CA ASN A 55 9.06 23.17 10.76
C ASN A 55 8.56 23.14 9.31
N TRP A 56 9.41 23.38 8.31
CA TRP A 56 9.07 23.18 6.91
C TRP A 56 8.62 21.75 6.63
N ILE A 57 9.33 20.75 7.17
CA ILE A 57 8.96 19.32 7.07
C ILE A 57 7.61 19.06 7.73
N CYS A 58 7.36 19.64 8.91
CA CYS A 58 6.07 19.52 9.61
C CYS A 58 4.91 20.12 8.80
N ILE A 59 5.09 21.29 8.22
CA ILE A 59 4.11 21.97 7.36
C ILE A 59 3.86 21.14 6.11
N ALA A 60 4.91 20.71 5.43
CA ALA A 60 4.81 19.87 4.23
C ALA A 60 4.03 18.56 4.51
N ARG A 61 4.36 17.87 5.61
CA ARG A 61 3.64 16.67 6.05
C ARG A 61 2.15 16.94 6.30
N ARG A 62 1.83 18.06 6.93
CA ARG A 62 0.45 18.45 7.22
C ARG A 62 -0.34 18.73 5.95
N LEU A 63 0.29 19.38 4.98
CA LEU A 63 -0.31 19.74 3.69
C LEU A 63 -0.19 18.66 2.63
N GLY A 64 0.38 17.50 2.95
CA GLY A 64 0.57 16.39 2.00
C GLY A 64 1.59 16.67 0.88
N VAL A 65 2.49 17.65 1.09
CA VAL A 65 3.51 18.01 0.10
C VAL A 65 4.70 17.04 0.16
N LYS A 66 5.03 16.42 -0.96
CA LYS A 66 6.22 15.57 -1.08
C LYS A 66 7.49 16.43 -1.06
N LEU A 67 8.45 16.04 -0.21
CA LEU A 67 9.73 16.75 -0.02
C LEU A 67 10.86 16.23 -0.93
N LYS A 68 10.61 15.18 -1.68
CA LYS A 68 11.54 14.63 -2.68
C LYS A 68 10.87 14.64 -4.03
N ASP A 69 11.65 14.93 -5.06
CA ASP A 69 11.28 14.57 -6.42
C ASP A 69 11.46 13.05 -6.53
N GLU A 70 10.47 12.32 -6.14
CA GLU A 70 10.41 10.91 -6.46
C GLU A 70 10.15 10.82 -7.95
N MET A 71 11.09 10.20 -8.67
CA MET A 71 10.86 9.80 -10.06
C MET A 71 9.56 8.97 -10.03
N GLU A 72 8.51 9.49 -10.64
CA GLU A 72 7.22 8.80 -10.66
C GLU A 72 7.39 7.58 -11.57
N TRP A 73 7.56 6.42 -10.95
CA TRP A 73 7.65 5.16 -11.68
C TRP A 73 6.36 4.92 -12.44
N LYS A 74 6.48 4.90 -13.76
CA LYS A 74 5.38 4.54 -14.65
C LYS A 74 5.17 3.03 -14.60
N ALA A 75 3.92 2.62 -14.50
CA ALA A 75 3.59 1.21 -14.59
C ALA A 75 3.99 0.67 -15.96
N ALA A 76 4.76 -0.42 -15.95
CA ALA A 76 5.15 -1.15 -17.13
C ALA A 76 4.35 -2.46 -17.16
N GLU A 77 3.73 -2.76 -18.30
CA GLU A 77 2.95 -3.99 -18.49
C GLU A 77 3.88 -5.21 -18.61
N THR A 78 4.46 -5.60 -17.49
CA THR A 78 5.24 -6.84 -17.41
C THR A 78 4.29 -8.04 -17.29
N PRO A 79 4.75 -9.26 -17.62
CA PRO A 79 3.98 -10.47 -17.39
C PRO A 79 3.51 -10.63 -15.94
N THR A 80 4.34 -10.23 -14.97
CA THR A 80 3.95 -10.23 -13.54
C THR A 80 2.86 -9.20 -13.25
N PHE A 81 2.97 -7.99 -13.81
CA PHE A 81 1.95 -6.94 -13.63
C PHE A 81 0.61 -7.41 -14.20
N ALA A 82 0.60 -7.91 -15.42
CA ALA A 82 -0.62 -8.42 -16.08
C ALA A 82 -1.26 -9.57 -15.29
N PHE A 83 -0.46 -10.57 -14.90
CA PHE A 83 -0.95 -11.72 -14.13
C PHE A 83 -1.59 -11.33 -12.80
N ILE A 84 -0.90 -10.51 -12.00
CA ILE A 84 -1.41 -10.08 -10.68
C ILE A 84 -2.66 -9.22 -10.86
N THR A 85 -2.67 -8.30 -11.82
CA THR A 85 -3.83 -7.44 -12.09
C THR A 85 -5.05 -8.30 -12.46
N GLU A 86 -4.91 -9.27 -13.36
CA GLU A 86 -5.98 -10.19 -13.74
C GLU A 86 -6.50 -11.00 -12.53
N GLN A 87 -5.60 -11.51 -11.68
CA GLN A 87 -6.01 -12.21 -10.46
C GLN A 87 -6.78 -11.30 -9.50
N LEU A 88 -6.32 -10.06 -9.28
CA LEU A 88 -6.99 -9.10 -8.41
C LEU A 88 -8.39 -8.74 -8.94
N GLU A 89 -8.51 -8.46 -10.24
CA GLU A 89 -9.79 -8.20 -10.89
C GLU A 89 -10.76 -9.38 -10.76
N ARG A 90 -10.27 -10.59 -11.00
CA ARG A 90 -11.06 -11.81 -10.86
C ARG A 90 -11.51 -12.02 -9.42
N CYS A 91 -10.62 -11.84 -8.44
CA CYS A 91 -10.96 -11.94 -7.02
C CYS A 91 -12.01 -10.91 -6.66
N GLN A 92 -11.80 -9.64 -6.99
CA GLN A 92 -12.68 -8.54 -6.62
C GLN A 92 -14.08 -8.71 -7.24
N ARG A 93 -14.16 -9.03 -8.52
CA ARG A 93 -15.44 -9.20 -9.25
C ARG A 93 -16.26 -10.39 -8.74
N SER A 94 -15.60 -11.47 -8.36
CA SER A 94 -16.27 -12.74 -8.02
C SER A 94 -16.31 -13.05 -6.53
N GLY A 95 -15.82 -12.16 -5.66
CA GLY A 95 -15.74 -12.40 -4.21
C GLY A 95 -14.82 -13.57 -3.85
N LEU A 96 -13.84 -13.91 -4.70
CA LEU A 96 -12.92 -15.01 -4.51
C LEU A 96 -11.68 -14.59 -3.71
N SER A 97 -10.97 -15.60 -3.19
CA SER A 97 -9.71 -15.40 -2.50
C SER A 97 -8.59 -16.17 -3.17
N ALA A 98 -7.37 -15.61 -3.19
CA ALA A 98 -6.18 -16.27 -3.76
C ALA A 98 -4.92 -15.93 -2.98
N ILE A 99 -3.93 -16.83 -3.03
CA ILE A 99 -2.59 -16.61 -2.45
C ILE A 99 -1.56 -16.63 -3.58
N LEU A 100 -0.69 -15.61 -3.59
CA LEU A 100 0.48 -15.55 -4.45
C LEU A 100 1.75 -15.67 -3.60
N CYS A 101 2.53 -16.72 -3.83
CA CYS A 101 3.85 -16.88 -3.25
C CYS A 101 4.89 -16.94 -4.36
N ASP A 102 5.77 -15.96 -4.41
CA ASP A 102 6.80 -15.90 -5.45
C ASP A 102 8.02 -15.12 -4.96
N ILE A 103 9.15 -15.27 -5.64
CA ILE A 103 10.41 -14.62 -5.29
C ILE A 103 10.26 -13.10 -5.09
N PRO A 104 11.11 -12.47 -4.29
CA PRO A 104 11.09 -11.01 -4.10
C PRO A 104 11.43 -10.24 -5.39
N ASN A 105 11.11 -8.95 -5.41
CA ASN A 105 11.49 -7.99 -6.47
C ASN A 105 10.90 -8.23 -7.87
N ILE A 106 9.84 -9.02 -8.01
CA ILE A 106 9.15 -9.21 -9.29
C ILE A 106 8.04 -8.19 -9.56
N GLY A 107 7.81 -7.23 -8.65
CA GLY A 107 6.81 -6.17 -8.80
C GLY A 107 5.48 -6.41 -8.09
N LYS A 108 5.36 -7.41 -7.19
CA LYS A 108 4.13 -7.71 -6.43
C LYS A 108 3.53 -6.47 -5.76
N THR A 109 4.30 -5.84 -4.88
CA THR A 109 3.91 -4.65 -4.12
C THR A 109 3.53 -3.47 -5.02
N PHE A 110 4.32 -3.26 -6.09
CA PHE A 110 4.04 -2.18 -7.04
C PHE A 110 2.70 -2.39 -7.72
N THR A 111 2.43 -3.61 -8.22
CA THR A 111 1.18 -3.94 -8.91
C THR A 111 -0.02 -3.80 -7.97
N ALA A 112 0.06 -4.29 -6.74
CA ALA A 112 -1.00 -4.16 -5.75
C ALA A 112 -1.35 -2.70 -5.45
N ARG A 113 -0.32 -1.85 -5.26
CA ARG A 113 -0.52 -0.41 -5.03
C ARG A 113 -1.07 0.32 -6.26
N ALA A 114 -0.62 -0.05 -7.46
CA ALA A 114 -1.14 0.49 -8.71
C ALA A 114 -2.62 0.10 -8.92
N TYR A 115 -2.96 -1.15 -8.58
CA TYR A 115 -4.33 -1.65 -8.64
C TYR A 115 -5.27 -0.84 -7.75
N VAL A 116 -4.94 -0.67 -6.48
CA VAL A 116 -5.77 0.05 -5.50
C VAL A 116 -6.01 1.51 -5.89
N LYS A 117 -5.04 2.17 -6.54
CA LYS A 117 -5.22 3.55 -7.03
C LYS A 117 -6.34 3.70 -8.06
N ASN A 118 -6.60 2.65 -8.84
CA ASN A 118 -7.52 2.69 -9.98
C ASN A 118 -8.83 1.91 -9.74
N HIS A 119 -8.95 1.20 -8.61
CA HIS A 119 -10.10 0.35 -8.32
C HIS A 119 -10.74 0.75 -6.99
N LYS A 120 -12.03 1.12 -7.06
CA LYS A 120 -12.82 1.44 -5.87
C LYS A 120 -12.98 0.21 -4.98
N ASN A 121 -13.11 0.44 -3.68
CA ASN A 121 -13.34 -0.59 -2.69
C ASN A 121 -12.23 -1.66 -2.60
N ALA A 122 -11.07 -1.40 -3.18
CA ALA A 122 -9.85 -2.20 -2.98
C ALA A 122 -8.89 -1.46 -2.05
N ILE A 123 -8.33 -2.18 -1.07
CA ILE A 123 -7.31 -1.64 -0.16
C ILE A 123 -6.04 -2.46 -0.18
N TYR A 124 -4.92 -1.80 0.12
CA TYR A 124 -3.60 -2.41 0.27
C TYR A 124 -3.16 -2.36 1.72
N VAL A 125 -2.74 -3.49 2.26
CA VAL A 125 -2.24 -3.64 3.63
C VAL A 125 -0.84 -4.21 3.61
N ASP A 126 0.13 -3.45 4.10
CA ASP A 126 1.49 -3.92 4.37
C ASP A 126 1.52 -4.62 5.74
N CYS A 127 1.46 -5.95 5.72
CA CYS A 127 1.42 -6.76 6.94
C CYS A 127 2.70 -6.66 7.76
N SER A 128 3.83 -6.23 7.18
CA SER A 128 5.07 -5.99 7.92
C SER A 128 4.93 -4.87 8.94
N GLN A 129 4.03 -3.92 8.71
CA GLN A 129 3.76 -2.78 9.58
C GLN A 129 2.64 -3.04 10.60
N VAL A 130 1.78 -4.02 10.36
CA VAL A 130 0.56 -4.26 11.16
C VAL A 130 0.44 -5.71 11.64
N LYS A 131 1.55 -6.28 12.09
CA LYS A 131 1.73 -7.71 12.43
C LYS A 131 0.72 -8.28 13.43
N SER A 132 0.18 -7.46 14.33
CA SER A 132 -0.71 -7.93 15.41
C SER A 132 -2.19 -7.75 15.05
N LYS A 133 -3.04 -8.60 15.63
CA LYS A 133 -4.50 -8.60 15.50
C LYS A 133 -5.11 -7.19 15.57
N LEU A 134 -4.81 -6.45 16.63
CA LEU A 134 -5.40 -5.15 16.88
C LEU A 134 -4.98 -4.11 15.82
N ARG A 135 -3.68 -4.10 15.46
CA ARG A 135 -3.16 -3.16 14.47
C ARG A 135 -3.72 -3.47 13.08
N LEU A 136 -3.81 -4.76 12.73
CA LEU A 136 -4.31 -5.22 11.45
C LEU A 136 -5.77 -4.77 11.23
N ILE A 137 -6.67 -5.10 12.15
CA ILE A 137 -8.09 -4.76 12.01
C ILE A 137 -8.33 -3.25 12.00
N ARG A 138 -7.64 -2.50 12.87
CA ARG A 138 -7.73 -1.04 12.85
C ARG A 138 -7.19 -0.41 11.57
N HIS A 139 -6.13 -0.98 11.01
CA HIS A 139 -5.59 -0.51 9.74
C HIS A 139 -6.57 -0.78 8.60
N ILE A 140 -7.12 -1.99 8.49
CA ILE A 140 -8.13 -2.33 7.48
C ILE A 140 -9.34 -1.38 7.60
N ALA A 141 -9.85 -1.16 8.82
CA ALA A 141 -10.96 -0.23 9.04
C ALA A 141 -10.63 1.18 8.55
N LYS A 142 -9.44 1.69 8.90
CA LYS A 142 -8.96 3.01 8.49
C LYS A 142 -8.85 3.15 6.97
N GLU A 143 -8.31 2.16 6.29
CA GLU A 143 -8.15 2.19 4.83
C GLU A 143 -9.50 2.22 4.10
N PHE A 144 -10.52 1.60 4.66
CA PHE A 144 -11.89 1.71 4.17
C PHE A 144 -12.65 2.97 4.65
N GLY A 145 -12.01 3.86 5.41
CA GLY A 145 -12.67 5.05 5.98
C GLY A 145 -13.65 4.75 7.12
N VAL A 146 -13.60 3.54 7.70
CA VAL A 146 -14.37 3.18 8.89
C VAL A 146 -13.65 3.68 10.13
N ASP A 147 -14.39 4.22 11.13
CA ASP A 147 -13.77 4.67 12.37
C ASP A 147 -12.97 3.54 13.03
N SER A 148 -11.68 3.75 13.13
CA SER A 148 -10.71 2.80 13.66
C SER A 148 -10.35 3.04 15.14
N ASN A 149 -10.99 4.03 15.79
CA ASN A 149 -10.79 4.38 17.18
C ASN A 149 -11.80 3.66 18.08
N GLY A 150 -11.56 3.73 19.38
CA GLY A 150 -12.47 3.15 20.36
C GLY A 150 -12.21 1.69 20.68
N ARG A 151 -13.27 0.99 21.16
CA ARG A 151 -13.20 -0.41 21.59
C ARG A 151 -13.05 -1.32 20.38
N TYR A 152 -12.18 -2.33 20.50
CA TYR A 152 -11.91 -3.29 19.43
C TYR A 152 -13.18 -3.92 18.84
N HIS A 153 -14.08 -4.39 19.68
CA HIS A 153 -15.34 -5.02 19.26
C HIS A 153 -16.18 -4.10 18.36
N THR A 154 -16.31 -2.84 18.73
CA THR A 154 -17.06 -1.85 17.94
C THR A 154 -16.42 -1.60 16.58
N VAL A 155 -15.07 -1.47 16.55
CA VAL A 155 -14.34 -1.31 15.27
C VAL A 155 -14.54 -2.52 14.37
N TYR A 156 -14.46 -3.73 14.93
CA TYR A 156 -14.65 -4.97 14.19
C TYR A 156 -16.07 -5.09 13.62
N GLU A 157 -17.09 -4.84 14.42
CA GLU A 157 -18.49 -4.91 13.99
C GLU A 157 -18.81 -3.89 12.89
N ASN A 158 -18.33 -2.64 13.06
CA ASN A 158 -18.49 -1.59 12.06
C ASN A 158 -17.78 -1.96 10.76
N LEU A 159 -16.59 -2.54 10.83
CA LEU A 159 -15.86 -3.02 9.65
C LEU A 159 -16.62 -4.14 8.94
N VAL A 160 -17.10 -5.15 9.66
CA VAL A 160 -17.90 -6.25 9.08
C VAL A 160 -19.16 -5.71 8.40
N PHE A 161 -19.88 -4.83 9.08
CA PHE A 161 -21.07 -4.19 8.51
C PHE A 161 -20.74 -3.44 7.22
N TYR A 162 -19.69 -2.64 7.23
CA TYR A 162 -19.26 -1.86 6.07
C TYR A 162 -18.87 -2.76 4.88
N LEU A 163 -18.04 -3.80 5.11
CA LEU A 163 -17.61 -4.74 4.07
C LEU A 163 -18.78 -5.51 3.44
N ARG A 164 -19.86 -5.74 4.21
CA ARG A 164 -21.07 -6.38 3.69
C ARG A 164 -21.99 -5.44 2.91
N THR A 165 -21.76 -4.14 3.02
CA THR A 165 -22.63 -3.11 2.44
C THR A 165 -22.08 -2.54 1.15
N ILE A 166 -20.75 -2.44 1.02
CA ILE A 166 -20.12 -1.89 -0.20
C ILE A 166 -20.02 -2.94 -1.30
N GLU A 167 -19.96 -2.47 -2.54
CA GLU A 167 -19.86 -3.32 -3.71
C GLU A 167 -18.42 -3.84 -3.90
N ASN A 168 -18.29 -5.16 -4.04
CA ASN A 168 -17.04 -5.84 -4.38
C ASN A 168 -15.79 -5.36 -3.58
N PRO A 169 -15.80 -5.36 -2.24
CA PRO A 169 -14.60 -5.02 -1.49
C PRO A 169 -13.49 -6.05 -1.73
N LEU A 170 -12.26 -5.54 -1.84
CA LEU A 170 -11.04 -6.36 -1.95
C LEU A 170 -10.01 -5.92 -0.92
N ILE A 171 -9.47 -6.86 -0.17
CA ILE A 171 -8.38 -6.64 0.77
C ILE A 171 -7.13 -7.36 0.25
N ILE A 172 -6.10 -6.59 -0.08
CA ILE A 172 -4.80 -7.10 -0.52
C ILE A 172 -3.84 -7.06 0.66
N LEU A 173 -3.37 -8.24 1.09
CA LEU A 173 -2.44 -8.44 2.19
C LEU A 173 -1.04 -8.72 1.63
N ASP A 174 -0.17 -7.74 1.65
CA ASP A 174 1.23 -7.89 1.23
C ASP A 174 2.11 -8.25 2.43
N GLU A 175 3.21 -8.99 2.19
CA GLU A 175 4.10 -9.53 3.24
C GLU A 175 3.32 -10.28 4.34
N ALA A 176 2.31 -11.06 3.94
CA ALA A 176 1.41 -11.74 4.85
C ALA A 176 2.11 -12.75 5.76
N GLY A 177 3.31 -13.22 5.38
CA GLY A 177 4.17 -14.05 6.21
C GLY A 177 4.57 -13.40 7.54
N ASP A 178 4.53 -12.08 7.64
CA ASP A 178 4.91 -11.32 8.83
C ASP A 178 3.82 -11.27 9.92
N LEU A 179 2.59 -11.65 9.58
CA LEU A 179 1.49 -11.64 10.54
C LEU A 179 1.72 -12.60 11.70
N GLN A 180 1.42 -12.15 12.91
CA GLN A 180 1.39 -13.02 14.10
C GLN A 180 0.21 -14.01 14.03
N TYR A 181 0.31 -15.08 14.80
CA TYR A 181 -0.69 -16.15 14.78
C TYR A 181 -2.11 -15.65 15.09
N GLU A 182 -2.26 -14.82 16.12
CA GLU A 182 -3.54 -14.24 16.50
C GLU A 182 -4.13 -13.36 15.39
N ALA A 183 -3.28 -12.70 14.61
CA ALA A 183 -3.71 -11.92 13.46
C ALA A 183 -4.22 -12.83 12.32
N PHE A 184 -3.58 -13.98 12.09
CA PHE A 184 -4.08 -15.00 11.15
C PHE A 184 -5.44 -15.55 11.56
N LEU A 185 -5.63 -15.85 12.84
CA LEU A 185 -6.94 -16.31 13.35
C LEU A 185 -8.02 -15.23 13.19
N GLU A 186 -7.67 -13.97 13.41
CA GLU A 186 -8.60 -12.87 13.23
C GLU A 186 -8.95 -12.62 11.76
N LEU A 187 -7.99 -12.78 10.84
CA LEU A 187 -8.29 -12.78 9.41
C LEU A 187 -9.28 -13.87 9.03
N LYS A 188 -9.11 -15.08 9.58
CA LYS A 188 -10.06 -16.19 9.39
C LYS A 188 -11.46 -15.81 9.90
N ALA A 189 -11.55 -15.18 11.08
CA ALA A 189 -12.82 -14.73 11.64
C ALA A 189 -13.47 -13.65 10.76
N LEU A 190 -12.70 -12.66 10.31
CA LEU A 190 -13.20 -11.60 9.45
C LEU A 190 -13.61 -12.14 8.07
N TRP A 191 -12.83 -13.07 7.49
CA TRP A 191 -13.19 -13.76 6.25
C TRP A 191 -14.54 -14.49 6.40
N ASN A 192 -14.74 -15.26 7.48
CA ASN A 192 -16.01 -15.95 7.75
C ASN A 192 -17.18 -14.97 7.89
N ALA A 193 -16.93 -13.84 8.57
CA ALA A 193 -17.94 -12.81 8.74
C ALA A 193 -18.31 -12.09 7.43
N THR A 194 -17.43 -12.12 6.43
CA THR A 194 -17.60 -11.44 5.13
C THR A 194 -17.59 -12.42 3.95
N GLU A 195 -17.88 -13.70 4.21
CA GLU A 195 -17.92 -14.73 3.18
C GLU A 195 -18.85 -14.32 2.04
N ARG A 196 -18.40 -14.48 0.79
CA ARG A 196 -19.09 -14.12 -0.45
C ARG A 196 -19.34 -12.61 -0.65
N CYS A 197 -18.98 -11.77 0.33
CA CYS A 197 -19.15 -10.33 0.21
C CYS A 197 -17.82 -9.60 -0.03
N CYS A 198 -16.71 -10.14 0.49
CA CYS A 198 -15.38 -9.53 0.40
C CYS A 198 -14.38 -10.50 -0.23
N ALA A 199 -13.62 -10.00 -1.18
CA ALA A 199 -12.50 -10.72 -1.77
C ALA A 199 -11.21 -10.51 -0.96
N TRP A 200 -10.36 -11.53 -0.93
CA TRP A 200 -9.10 -11.50 -0.19
C TRP A 200 -7.95 -11.95 -1.08
N TYR A 201 -6.91 -11.16 -1.16
CA TYR A 201 -5.71 -11.51 -1.89
C TYR A 201 -4.50 -11.43 -0.97
N MET A 202 -3.87 -12.58 -0.74
CA MET A 202 -2.70 -12.69 0.12
C MET A 202 -1.46 -12.85 -0.75
N MET A 203 -0.39 -12.11 -0.48
CA MET A 203 0.85 -12.27 -1.20
C MET A 203 2.07 -12.17 -0.29
N GLY A 204 3.14 -12.82 -0.73
CA GLY A 204 4.41 -12.85 -0.02
C GLY A 204 5.50 -13.52 -0.83
N ALA A 205 6.66 -13.68 -0.22
CA ALA A 205 7.73 -14.51 -0.74
C ALA A 205 7.53 -16.00 -0.37
N ASP A 206 8.47 -16.86 -0.77
CA ASP A 206 8.44 -18.30 -0.45
C ASP A 206 8.28 -18.58 1.04
N GLY A 207 8.80 -17.70 1.91
CA GLY A 207 8.62 -17.80 3.36
C GLY A 207 7.16 -17.76 3.84
N LEU A 208 6.24 -17.17 3.09
CA LEU A 208 4.81 -17.23 3.41
C LEU A 208 4.29 -18.66 3.21
N LYS A 209 4.61 -19.27 2.08
CA LYS A 209 4.25 -20.67 1.78
C LYS A 209 4.83 -21.60 2.83
N GLU A 210 6.14 -21.53 3.09
CA GLU A 210 6.80 -22.35 4.11
C GLU A 210 6.19 -22.21 5.50
N LYS A 211 5.78 -21.00 5.88
CA LYS A 211 5.13 -20.74 7.16
C LYS A 211 3.77 -21.44 7.25
N ILE A 212 2.98 -21.39 6.19
CA ILE A 212 1.66 -22.03 6.13
C ILE A 212 1.83 -23.55 6.14
N ASP A 213 2.72 -24.11 5.30
CA ASP A 213 2.97 -25.53 5.19
C ASP A 213 3.45 -26.12 6.54
N ARG A 214 4.45 -25.51 7.19
CA ARG A 214 4.93 -25.92 8.53
C ARG A 214 3.83 -25.86 9.60
N ALA A 215 2.96 -24.86 9.52
CA ALA A 215 1.86 -24.72 10.49
C ALA A 215 0.82 -25.82 10.28
N ILE A 216 0.54 -26.22 9.04
CA ILE A 216 -0.38 -27.32 8.69
C ILE A 216 0.23 -28.66 9.11
N GLU A 217 1.49 -28.94 8.79
CA GLU A 217 2.22 -30.14 9.22
C GLU A 217 2.22 -30.27 10.75
N GLY A 218 2.44 -29.15 11.44
CA GLY A 218 2.37 -29.07 12.92
C GLY A 218 0.93 -29.09 13.48
N LYS A 219 -0.09 -29.29 12.64
CA LYS A 219 -1.52 -29.31 13.02
C LYS A 219 -1.95 -28.06 13.78
N LYS A 220 -1.36 -26.91 13.44
CA LYS A 220 -1.69 -25.65 14.09
C LYS A 220 -3.07 -25.19 13.65
N VAL A 221 -3.95 -24.97 14.63
CA VAL A 221 -5.36 -24.65 14.39
C VAL A 221 -5.52 -23.42 13.50
N GLY A 222 -6.40 -23.49 12.50
CA GLY A 222 -6.80 -22.36 11.66
C GLY A 222 -6.04 -22.24 10.34
N TYR A 223 -4.88 -22.87 10.17
CA TYR A 223 -4.10 -22.76 8.93
C TYR A 223 -4.68 -23.59 7.79
N THR A 224 -5.09 -24.84 8.05
CA THR A 224 -5.75 -25.69 7.04
C THR A 224 -7.02 -25.03 6.52
N GLU A 225 -7.86 -24.56 7.45
CA GLU A 225 -9.13 -23.91 7.08
C GLU A 225 -8.87 -22.57 6.34
N MET A 226 -7.81 -21.86 6.71
CA MET A 226 -7.44 -20.64 6.01
C MET A 226 -6.99 -20.95 4.58
N LEU A 227 -6.10 -21.93 4.38
CA LEU A 227 -5.63 -22.31 3.05
C LEU A 227 -6.78 -22.76 2.16
N SER A 228 -7.71 -23.54 2.68
CA SER A 228 -8.91 -23.98 1.97
C SER A 228 -9.76 -22.83 1.42
N ARG A 229 -9.86 -21.71 2.16
CA ARG A 229 -10.58 -20.50 1.72
C ARG A 229 -9.91 -19.78 0.57
N TYR A 230 -8.61 -20.01 0.39
CA TYR A 230 -7.83 -19.46 -0.71
C TYR A 230 -7.64 -20.47 -1.86
N GLY A 231 -8.39 -21.57 -1.86
CA GLY A 231 -8.41 -22.56 -2.94
C GLY A 231 -7.36 -23.65 -2.86
N ASP A 232 -6.76 -23.87 -1.69
CA ASP A 232 -5.74 -24.92 -1.40
C ASP A 232 -4.49 -24.86 -2.31
N THR A 233 -4.26 -23.73 -2.95
CA THR A 233 -3.16 -23.55 -3.91
C THR A 233 -2.42 -22.24 -3.70
N PHE A 234 -1.13 -22.25 -4.05
CA PHE A 234 -0.31 -21.06 -4.11
C PHE A 234 -0.03 -20.71 -5.57
N SER A 235 -0.48 -19.54 -6.00
CA SER A 235 -0.15 -19.03 -7.34
C SER A 235 1.33 -18.62 -7.39
N LYS A 236 1.92 -18.78 -8.57
CA LYS A 236 3.29 -18.38 -8.86
C LYS A 236 3.35 -17.89 -10.31
N VAL A 237 4.16 -16.87 -10.56
CA VAL A 237 4.36 -16.26 -11.88
C VAL A 237 5.68 -16.68 -12.49
N THR A 238 6.73 -16.75 -11.64
CA THR A 238 8.08 -17.05 -12.14
C THR A 238 8.24 -18.53 -12.43
N PRO A 239 8.96 -18.89 -13.52
CA PRO A 239 9.29 -20.29 -13.83
C PRO A 239 10.11 -20.95 -12.71
N ASP A 240 9.91 -22.26 -12.53
CA ASP A 240 10.68 -23.03 -11.54
C ASP A 240 12.11 -23.32 -11.99
N ASP A 241 12.34 -23.53 -13.27
CA ASP A 241 13.67 -23.71 -13.81
C ASP A 241 14.51 -22.44 -13.70
N GLY A 242 15.73 -22.58 -13.19
CA GLY A 242 16.62 -21.47 -12.90
C GLY A 242 17.03 -20.66 -14.15
N LYS A 243 17.21 -21.31 -15.30
CA LYS A 243 17.59 -20.64 -16.56
C LYS A 243 16.42 -19.88 -17.15
N GLU A 244 15.24 -20.50 -17.16
CA GLU A 244 14.02 -19.87 -17.63
C GLU A 244 13.63 -18.69 -16.74
N ARG A 245 13.76 -18.86 -15.42
CA ARG A 245 13.54 -17.77 -14.45
C ARG A 245 14.48 -16.59 -14.67
N ALA A 246 15.78 -16.83 -14.90
CA ALA A 246 16.72 -15.75 -15.19
C ALA A 246 16.35 -15.01 -16.49
N LYS A 247 15.97 -15.74 -17.55
CA LYS A 247 15.49 -15.16 -18.80
C LYS A 247 14.20 -14.34 -18.60
N PHE A 248 13.27 -14.86 -17.83
CA PHE A 248 12.01 -14.17 -17.48
C PHE A 248 12.28 -12.86 -16.74
N LEU A 249 13.12 -12.88 -15.71
CA LEU A 249 13.45 -11.69 -14.91
C LEU A 249 14.15 -10.63 -15.76
N LYS A 250 15.08 -11.05 -16.63
CA LYS A 250 15.78 -10.16 -17.56
C LYS A 250 14.81 -9.50 -18.55
N ALA A 251 13.86 -10.25 -19.08
CA ALA A 251 12.84 -9.72 -19.97
C ALA A 251 11.94 -8.69 -19.26
N GLN A 252 11.50 -8.98 -18.02
CA GLN A 252 10.73 -8.02 -17.22
C GLN A 252 11.51 -6.75 -16.92
N ALA A 253 12.79 -6.87 -16.50
CA ALA A 253 13.66 -5.73 -16.25
C ALA A 253 13.79 -4.84 -17.50
N ALA A 254 13.93 -5.43 -18.68
CA ALA A 254 13.98 -4.71 -19.95
C ALA A 254 12.69 -3.93 -20.24
N ILE A 255 11.52 -4.51 -19.98
CA ILE A 255 10.22 -3.82 -20.13
C ILE A 255 10.13 -2.63 -19.17
N VAL A 256 10.48 -2.81 -17.90
CA VAL A 256 10.47 -1.74 -16.89
C VAL A 256 11.44 -0.63 -17.26
N ALA A 257 12.67 -0.99 -17.67
CA ALA A 257 13.69 -0.02 -18.09
C ALA A 257 13.23 0.78 -19.30
N LYS A 258 12.63 0.15 -20.31
CA LYS A 258 12.13 0.82 -21.53
C LYS A 258 11.08 1.90 -21.20
N VAL A 259 10.25 1.69 -20.19
CA VAL A 259 9.18 2.64 -19.82
C VAL A 259 9.72 3.77 -18.94
N ASN A 260 10.75 3.51 -18.12
CA ASN A 260 11.20 4.40 -17.05
C ASN A 260 12.60 5.02 -17.28
N ALA A 261 13.42 4.46 -18.16
CA ALA A 261 14.74 5.00 -18.44
C ALA A 261 14.66 6.31 -19.24
N PRO A 262 15.62 7.24 -19.07
CA PRO A 262 15.73 8.43 -19.89
C PRO A 262 15.87 8.10 -21.38
N THR A 263 15.38 9.00 -22.23
CA THR A 263 15.51 8.85 -23.69
C THR A 263 16.99 8.73 -24.10
N GLY A 264 17.30 7.71 -24.91
CA GLY A 264 18.68 7.45 -25.36
C GLY A 264 19.49 6.48 -24.49
N THR A 265 18.90 5.94 -23.42
CA THR A 265 19.55 4.93 -22.60
C THR A 265 19.64 3.58 -23.34
N ASP A 266 20.81 2.95 -23.35
CA ASP A 266 20.96 1.59 -23.85
C ASP A 266 20.37 0.58 -22.83
N ILE A 267 19.16 0.12 -23.12
CA ILE A 267 18.43 -0.81 -22.27
C ILE A 267 19.17 -2.14 -22.10
N MET A 268 19.89 -2.59 -23.14
CA MET A 268 20.59 -3.87 -23.07
C MET A 268 21.81 -3.82 -22.15
N GLN A 269 22.49 -2.69 -22.06
CA GLN A 269 23.54 -2.46 -21.06
C GLN A 269 22.99 -2.40 -19.63
N LEU A 270 21.79 -1.84 -19.47
CA LEU A 270 21.16 -1.65 -18.15
C LEU A 270 20.69 -2.97 -17.54
N VAL A 271 20.38 -3.99 -18.38
CA VAL A 271 19.74 -5.24 -17.98
C VAL A 271 20.71 -6.43 -17.98
N ASN A 272 21.93 -6.27 -18.52
CA ASN A 272 23.00 -7.27 -18.49
C ASN A 272 23.81 -7.19 -17.24
#